data_425905fa2cec055d9d8e2071d1060da4
#
_entry.id   425905fa2cec055d9d8e2071d1060da4
#
_cell.length_a   1.000
_cell.length_b   1.000
_cell.length_c   1.000
_cell.angle_alpha   90.00
_cell.angle_beta   90.00
_cell.angle_gamma   90.00
#
_symmetry.space_group_name_H-M   'P 1'
#
loop_
_entity.id
_entity.type
_entity.pdbx_description
1 polymer ?
#
loop_
_entity_poly.entity_id
_entity_poly.type
_entity_poly.pdbx_seq_one_letter_code
_entity_poly.pdbx_strand_id
1 'polypeptide(L)'
;MKTIRNFILTSFALLATAVAFAAKPIPGPKGGKIVTTEAPHVEFFVEKDRTVTVSFYDKDIKPVAPSGQVVSAIAEAKTGKVNLTFAAKDGALVSAAPLPDGDGYRVVVQVRDSAQAKPKNYRLEFHDEACGECKRAEYACICEEHGEEAGEHKH
;
A
#
# COMPACT_ATOMS: atom_id res chain seq x y z
N MET A 1 -26.59 60.86 28.74
CA MET A 1 -27.23 59.61 28.38
C MET A 1 -26.50 59.05 27.18
N LYS A 2 -25.69 58.00 27.38
CA LYS A 2 -24.86 57.44 26.34
C LYS A 2 -25.40 56.01 26.01
N THR A 3 -25.99 55.88 24.82
CA THR A 3 -26.52 54.64 24.31
C THR A 3 -25.38 53.82 23.72
N ILE A 4 -25.05 52.70 24.37
CA ILE A 4 -24.10 51.73 23.89
C ILE A 4 -24.85 50.78 22.94
N ARG A 5 -24.53 50.83 21.63
CA ARG A 5 -25.04 49.91 20.62
C ARG A 5 -24.12 48.69 20.57
N ASN A 6 -24.64 47.57 21.04
CA ASN A 6 -23.98 46.27 20.93
C ASN A 6 -23.94 45.83 19.46
N PHE A 7 -22.73 45.74 18.91
CA PHE A 7 -22.47 45.08 17.65
C PHE A 7 -22.22 43.57 17.94
N ILE A 8 -23.20 42.75 17.63
CA ILE A 8 -23.04 41.29 17.66
C ILE A 8 -22.43 40.91 16.32
N LEU A 9 -21.14 40.63 16.31
CA LEU A 9 -20.43 39.99 15.20
C LEU A 9 -20.68 38.48 15.23
N THR A 10 -21.62 38.02 14.41
CA THR A 10 -21.83 36.60 14.15
C THR A 10 -20.75 36.09 13.20
N SER A 11 -19.70 35.48 13.75
CA SER A 11 -18.69 34.74 12.97
C SER A 11 -19.31 33.45 12.45
N PHE A 12 -19.64 33.43 11.18
CA PHE A 12 -20.03 32.20 10.46
C PHE A 12 -18.76 31.41 10.10
N ALA A 13 -18.42 30.42 10.93
CA ALA A 13 -17.31 29.51 10.64
C ALA A 13 -17.73 28.56 9.53
N LEU A 14 -17.21 28.77 8.31
CA LEU A 14 -17.36 27.86 7.18
C LEU A 14 -16.52 26.61 7.48
N LEU A 15 -17.16 25.52 7.89
CA LEU A 15 -16.52 24.20 8.00
C LEU A 15 -16.36 23.64 6.59
N ALA A 16 -15.16 23.80 6.02
CA ALA A 16 -14.80 23.16 4.77
C ALA A 16 -14.57 21.65 5.05
N THR A 17 -15.55 20.81 4.75
CA THR A 17 -15.39 19.36 4.77
C THR A 17 -14.53 18.97 3.56
N ALA A 18 -13.28 18.62 3.80
CA ALA A 18 -12.41 18.01 2.79
C ALA A 18 -12.95 16.61 2.50
N VAL A 19 -13.57 16.42 1.33
CA VAL A 19 -13.94 15.12 0.81
C VAL A 19 -12.63 14.46 0.33
N ALA A 20 -12.11 13.49 1.09
CA ALA A 20 -11.01 12.67 0.63
C ALA A 20 -11.55 11.72 -0.45
N PHE A 21 -11.21 12.00 -1.72
CA PHE A 21 -11.43 11.04 -2.77
C PHE A 21 -10.42 9.90 -2.59
N ALA A 22 -10.89 8.72 -2.20
CA ALA A 22 -10.09 7.51 -2.26
C ALA A 22 -9.71 7.26 -3.72
N ALA A 23 -8.40 7.24 -4.01
CA ALA A 23 -7.92 6.93 -5.34
C ALA A 23 -8.28 5.48 -5.67
N LYS A 24 -8.84 5.25 -6.88
CA LYS A 24 -9.15 3.90 -7.33
C LYS A 24 -7.87 3.04 -7.34
N PRO A 25 -7.93 1.79 -6.85
CA PRO A 25 -6.78 0.91 -6.87
C PRO A 25 -6.33 0.64 -8.30
N ILE A 26 -5.03 0.78 -8.54
CA ILE A 26 -4.41 0.50 -9.86
C ILE A 26 -4.09 -1.00 -9.91
N PRO A 27 -4.56 -1.72 -10.94
CA PRO A 27 -4.24 -3.13 -11.09
C PRO A 27 -2.77 -3.33 -11.43
N GLY A 28 -2.06 -4.15 -10.65
CA GLY A 28 -0.69 -4.52 -10.96
C GLY A 28 -0.60 -5.32 -12.27
N PRO A 29 0.31 -4.99 -13.20
CA PRO A 29 0.46 -5.68 -14.48
C PRO A 29 0.78 -7.17 -14.37
N LYS A 30 1.51 -7.59 -13.33
CA LYS A 30 1.79 -9.01 -13.05
C LYS A 30 0.68 -9.71 -12.27
N GLY A 31 -0.30 -8.99 -11.79
CA GLY A 31 -1.37 -9.52 -10.95
C GLY A 31 -1.17 -9.28 -9.47
N GLY A 32 -0.11 -8.60 -9.09
CA GLY A 32 0.18 -8.19 -7.72
C GLY A 32 -0.54 -6.91 -7.32
N LYS A 33 -0.23 -6.43 -6.12
CA LYS A 33 -0.75 -5.18 -5.56
C LYS A 33 0.18 -4.02 -5.84
N ILE A 34 -0.33 -2.97 -6.47
CA ILE A 34 0.35 -1.67 -6.49
C ILE A 34 0.26 -1.07 -5.09
N VAL A 35 1.40 -0.91 -4.42
CA VAL A 35 1.44 -0.43 -3.03
C VAL A 35 1.63 1.08 -2.93
N THR A 36 2.15 1.74 -3.98
CA THR A 36 2.35 3.19 -4.00
C THR A 36 1.20 3.91 -4.69
N THR A 37 0.88 5.12 -4.25
CA THR A 37 -0.14 5.97 -4.86
C THR A 37 0.39 6.85 -5.99
N GLU A 38 1.72 7.06 -6.04
CA GLU A 38 2.41 7.92 -6.98
C GLU A 38 3.53 7.16 -7.69
N ALA A 39 3.91 7.64 -8.87
CA ALA A 39 5.04 7.07 -9.62
C ALA A 39 6.39 7.40 -8.95
N PRO A 40 7.36 6.49 -9.01
CA PRO A 40 7.24 5.18 -9.62
C PRO A 40 6.28 4.29 -8.86
N HIS A 41 5.32 3.69 -9.58
CA HIS A 41 4.42 2.72 -8.99
C HIS A 41 5.17 1.44 -8.66
N VAL A 42 4.94 0.90 -7.48
CA VAL A 42 5.62 -0.30 -6.98
C VAL A 42 4.61 -1.42 -6.85
N GLU A 43 4.79 -2.48 -7.63
CA GLU A 43 3.98 -3.69 -7.55
C GLU A 43 4.67 -4.72 -6.66
N PHE A 44 3.95 -5.20 -5.67
CA PHE A 44 4.30 -6.32 -4.83
C PHE A 44 3.59 -7.57 -5.37
N PHE A 45 4.34 -8.50 -5.93
CA PHE A 45 3.82 -9.74 -6.53
C PHE A 45 4.43 -10.96 -5.83
N VAL A 46 3.57 -11.88 -5.40
CA VAL A 46 3.99 -13.12 -4.74
C VAL A 46 3.99 -14.25 -5.77
N GLU A 47 5.15 -14.85 -5.97
CA GLU A 47 5.36 -15.99 -6.86
C GLU A 47 4.77 -17.30 -6.25
N LYS A 48 4.65 -18.34 -7.06
CA LYS A 48 4.12 -19.64 -6.61
C LYS A 48 4.95 -20.30 -5.50
N ASP A 49 6.24 -20.03 -5.45
CA ASP A 49 7.18 -20.50 -4.43
C ASP A 49 7.21 -19.55 -3.22
N ARG A 50 6.28 -18.58 -3.16
CA ARG A 50 6.15 -17.54 -2.13
C ARG A 50 7.30 -16.54 -2.11
N THR A 51 8.27 -16.59 -3.04
CA THR A 51 9.18 -15.47 -3.21
C THR A 51 8.43 -14.24 -3.71
N VAL A 52 8.93 -13.06 -3.39
CA VAL A 52 8.30 -11.80 -3.75
C VAL A 52 9.09 -11.12 -4.83
N THR A 53 8.43 -10.78 -5.93
CA THR A 53 8.96 -9.92 -6.98
C THR A 53 8.39 -8.51 -6.82
N VAL A 54 9.26 -7.51 -6.73
CA VAL A 54 8.89 -6.10 -6.70
C VAL A 54 9.27 -5.46 -8.03
N SER A 55 8.26 -5.01 -8.76
CA SER A 55 8.41 -4.36 -10.07
C SER A 55 8.07 -2.88 -9.97
N PHE A 56 8.71 -2.07 -10.80
CA PHE A 56 8.52 -0.62 -10.84
C PHE A 56 7.90 -0.21 -12.17
N TYR A 57 7.02 0.78 -12.13
CA TYR A 57 6.33 1.31 -13.30
C TYR A 57 6.30 2.84 -13.25
N ASP A 58 6.36 3.45 -14.41
CA ASP A 58 6.17 4.89 -14.56
C ASP A 58 4.69 5.30 -14.38
N LYS A 59 4.40 6.58 -14.55
CA LYS A 59 3.04 7.13 -14.46
C LYS A 59 2.05 6.54 -15.47
N ASP A 60 2.54 5.97 -16.57
CA ASP A 60 1.73 5.35 -17.63
C ASP A 60 1.69 3.81 -17.48
N ILE A 61 2.11 3.29 -16.31
CA ILE A 61 2.18 1.85 -15.99
C ILE A 61 3.09 1.06 -16.96
N LYS A 62 4.10 1.72 -17.49
CA LYS A 62 5.16 1.05 -18.25
C LYS A 62 6.27 0.59 -17.32
N PRO A 63 6.81 -0.62 -17.51
CA PRO A 63 7.86 -1.15 -16.64
C PRO A 63 9.14 -0.31 -16.74
N VAL A 64 9.73 -0.01 -15.58
CA VAL A 64 11.01 0.67 -15.45
C VAL A 64 11.92 -0.15 -14.53
N ALA A 65 13.21 -0.18 -14.86
CA ALA A 65 14.18 -0.84 -13.99
C ALA A 65 14.36 -0.05 -12.68
N PRO A 66 14.63 -0.73 -11.55
CA PRO A 66 14.98 -0.04 -10.32
C PRO A 66 16.25 0.80 -10.51
N SER A 67 16.21 2.06 -10.08
CA SER A 67 17.31 3.03 -10.24
C SER A 67 17.73 3.61 -8.89
N GLY A 68 18.18 2.72 -7.97
CA GLY A 68 18.62 3.11 -6.63
C GLY A 68 17.57 3.00 -5.53
N GLN A 69 16.34 2.62 -5.85
CA GLN A 69 15.32 2.31 -4.84
C GLN A 69 15.75 1.11 -4.00
N VAL A 70 15.45 1.20 -2.72
CA VAL A 70 15.67 0.10 -1.76
C VAL A 70 14.32 -0.33 -1.22
N VAL A 71 14.05 -1.62 -1.31
CA VAL A 71 12.84 -2.24 -0.79
C VAL A 71 13.20 -3.26 0.29
N SER A 72 12.42 -3.29 1.34
CA SER A 72 12.38 -4.36 2.34
C SER A 72 10.94 -4.63 2.72
N ALA A 73 10.67 -5.81 3.26
CA ALA A 73 9.34 -6.10 3.79
C ALA A 73 9.43 -6.87 5.11
N ILE A 74 8.38 -6.72 5.93
CA ILE A 74 8.23 -7.44 7.19
C ILE A 74 6.90 -8.17 7.14
N ALA A 75 6.93 -9.49 7.13
CA ALA A 75 5.74 -10.32 7.28
C ALA A 75 5.50 -10.62 8.76
N GLU A 76 4.33 -10.28 9.27
CA GLU A 76 3.92 -10.47 10.68
C GLU A 76 3.00 -11.69 10.79
N ALA A 77 3.55 -12.88 10.55
CA ALA A 77 2.79 -14.14 10.61
C ALA A 77 2.59 -14.61 12.06
N LYS A 78 1.66 -15.55 12.25
CA LYS A 78 1.42 -16.18 13.57
C LYS A 78 2.65 -16.89 14.11
N THR A 79 3.52 -17.39 13.23
CA THR A 79 4.79 -18.05 13.56
C THR A 79 5.90 -17.08 13.94
N GLY A 80 5.68 -15.77 13.80
CA GLY A 80 6.64 -14.72 14.09
C GLY A 80 6.84 -13.74 12.93
N LYS A 81 7.75 -12.79 13.14
CA LYS A 81 8.11 -11.80 12.14
C LYS A 81 9.23 -12.31 11.24
N VAL A 82 9.04 -12.20 9.93
CA VAL A 82 10.05 -12.51 8.92
C VAL A 82 10.42 -11.24 8.18
N ASN A 83 11.71 -10.92 8.16
CA ASN A 83 12.24 -9.79 7.41
C ASN A 83 12.69 -10.26 6.02
N LEU A 84 12.17 -9.64 4.99
CA LEU A 84 12.53 -9.89 3.61
C LEU A 84 13.45 -8.77 3.11
N THR A 85 14.62 -9.18 2.61
CA THR A 85 15.53 -8.34 1.86
C THR A 85 15.41 -8.64 0.38
N PHE A 86 15.73 -7.69 -0.46
CA PHE A 86 15.55 -7.79 -1.91
C PHE A 86 16.87 -7.51 -2.63
N ALA A 87 17.08 -8.23 -3.73
CA ALA A 87 18.20 -8.03 -4.63
C ALA A 87 17.72 -7.81 -6.07
N ALA A 88 18.45 -7.03 -6.84
CA ALA A 88 18.13 -6.77 -8.24
C ALA A 88 18.29 -8.05 -9.07
N LYS A 89 17.26 -8.39 -9.85
CA LYS A 89 17.23 -9.52 -10.76
C LYS A 89 16.29 -9.22 -11.93
N ASP A 90 16.75 -9.37 -13.16
CA ASP A 90 15.95 -9.27 -14.39
C ASP A 90 15.08 -7.99 -14.48
N GLY A 91 15.64 -6.85 -14.06
CA GLY A 91 14.92 -5.56 -14.09
C GLY A 91 13.88 -5.36 -12.99
N ALA A 92 13.83 -6.22 -11.99
CA ALA A 92 13.00 -6.13 -10.80
C ALA A 92 13.85 -6.33 -9.53
N LEU A 93 13.20 -6.26 -8.37
CA LEU A 93 13.81 -6.68 -7.11
C LEU A 93 13.14 -7.98 -6.65
N VAL A 94 13.91 -8.99 -6.29
CA VAL A 94 13.40 -10.29 -5.84
C VAL A 94 13.84 -10.54 -4.40
N SER A 95 12.93 -11.07 -3.58
CA SER A 95 13.22 -11.37 -2.18
C SER A 95 14.23 -12.52 -2.06
N ALA A 96 15.14 -12.40 -1.08
CA ALA A 96 16.14 -13.43 -0.78
C ALA A 96 15.53 -14.68 -0.11
N ALA A 97 14.34 -14.53 0.48
CA ALA A 97 13.60 -15.61 1.12
C ALA A 97 12.11 -15.53 0.74
N PRO A 98 11.39 -16.64 0.79
CA PRO A 98 9.94 -16.63 0.59
C PRO A 98 9.21 -15.98 1.77
N LEU A 99 7.95 -15.59 1.54
CA LEU A 99 7.01 -15.27 2.61
C LEU A 99 6.78 -16.50 3.51
N PRO A 100 6.53 -16.29 4.82
CA PRO A 100 6.23 -17.41 5.71
C PRO A 100 4.97 -18.17 5.27
N ASP A 101 4.92 -19.45 5.61
CA ASP A 101 3.75 -20.28 5.37
C ASP A 101 2.52 -19.75 6.10
N GLY A 102 1.35 -20.11 5.56
CA GLY A 102 0.06 -19.69 6.09
C GLY A 102 -0.50 -18.48 5.37
N ASP A 103 -1.60 -17.98 5.90
CA ASP A 103 -2.43 -16.94 5.33
C ASP A 103 -3.00 -16.04 6.44
N GLY A 104 -3.58 -14.89 6.07
CA GLY A 104 -4.22 -13.98 7.01
C GLY A 104 -3.23 -13.27 7.94
N TYR A 105 -2.15 -12.73 7.39
CA TYR A 105 -1.18 -11.95 8.15
C TYR A 105 -0.80 -10.65 7.43
N ARG A 106 -0.31 -9.70 8.21
CA ARG A 106 0.10 -8.41 7.68
C ARG A 106 1.50 -8.46 7.09
N VAL A 107 1.65 -7.80 5.93
CA VAL A 107 2.96 -7.49 5.36
C VAL A 107 3.14 -5.98 5.31
N VAL A 108 4.24 -5.50 5.87
CA VAL A 108 4.65 -4.08 5.80
C VAL A 108 5.76 -3.97 4.76
N VAL A 109 5.46 -3.37 3.63
CA VAL A 109 6.44 -3.10 2.56
C VAL A 109 7.03 -1.73 2.80
N GLN A 110 8.33 -1.64 2.88
CA GLN A 110 9.09 -0.41 3.05
C GLN A 110 9.78 -0.06 1.74
N VAL A 111 9.48 1.09 1.19
CA VAL A 111 10.11 1.59 -0.05
C VAL A 111 10.88 2.86 0.27
N ARG A 112 12.12 2.92 -0.17
CA ARG A 112 12.97 4.12 -0.15
C ARG A 112 13.31 4.52 -1.57
N ASP A 113 13.24 5.79 -1.88
CA ASP A 113 13.60 6.32 -3.19
C ASP A 113 15.12 6.23 -3.45
N SER A 114 15.91 6.17 -2.38
CA SER A 114 17.36 5.90 -2.37
C SER A 114 17.78 5.28 -1.03
N ALA A 115 19.01 4.80 -0.92
CA ALA A 115 19.55 4.23 0.32
C ALA A 115 19.51 5.21 1.50
N GLN A 116 19.60 6.51 1.26
CA GLN A 116 19.60 7.59 2.26
C GLN A 116 18.19 8.16 2.52
N ALA A 117 17.23 7.85 1.67
CA ALA A 117 15.87 8.36 1.81
C ALA A 117 15.13 7.72 3.00
N LYS A 118 14.19 8.47 3.58
CA LYS A 118 13.30 7.94 4.60
C LYS A 118 12.39 6.85 4.00
N PRO A 119 12.14 5.75 4.70
CA PRO A 119 11.23 4.71 4.24
C PRO A 119 9.79 5.22 4.22
N LYS A 120 9.08 4.92 3.15
CA LYS A 120 7.64 4.98 3.07
C LYS A 120 7.11 3.56 3.36
N ASN A 121 6.14 3.45 4.26
CA ASN A 121 5.61 2.16 4.70
C ASN A 121 4.22 1.94 4.12
N TYR A 122 4.03 0.81 3.48
CA TYR A 122 2.77 0.38 2.90
C TYR A 122 2.35 -0.93 3.58
N ARG A 123 1.11 -1.01 4.03
CA ARG A 123 0.57 -2.20 4.70
C ARG A 123 -0.38 -2.91 3.76
N LEU A 124 -0.27 -4.22 3.71
CA LEU A 124 -1.22 -5.08 3.06
C LEU A 124 -1.55 -6.26 3.97
N GLU A 125 -2.79 -6.68 3.98
CA GLU A 125 -3.20 -7.95 4.59
C GLU A 125 -2.98 -9.02 3.52
N PHE A 126 -2.17 -10.02 3.86
CA PHE A 126 -1.81 -11.08 2.93
C PHE A 126 -2.82 -12.22 3.02
N HIS A 127 -3.56 -12.38 1.93
CA HIS A 127 -4.43 -13.51 1.66
C HIS A 127 -4.16 -13.96 0.23
N ASP A 128 -3.75 -15.21 0.03
CA ASP A 128 -3.37 -15.74 -1.28
C ASP A 128 -4.53 -16.44 -2.01
N GLU A 129 -5.67 -16.60 -1.35
CA GLU A 129 -6.89 -17.09 -1.99
C GLU A 129 -7.31 -16.19 -3.15
N ALA A 130 -7.94 -16.79 -4.16
CA ALA A 130 -8.41 -16.03 -5.31
C ALA A 130 -9.70 -15.27 -4.96
N CYS A 131 -9.70 -13.95 -5.21
CA CYS A 131 -10.88 -13.13 -5.12
C CYS A 131 -12.00 -13.67 -6.04
N GLY A 132 -13.21 -13.83 -5.50
CA GLY A 132 -14.36 -14.36 -6.21
C GLY A 132 -14.72 -13.57 -7.47
N GLU A 133 -14.46 -12.26 -7.48
CA GLU A 133 -14.84 -11.34 -8.55
C GLU A 133 -13.72 -11.13 -9.57
N CYS A 134 -12.58 -10.53 -9.16
CA CYS A 134 -11.53 -10.16 -10.10
C CYS A 134 -10.52 -11.27 -10.40
N LYS A 135 -10.62 -12.43 -9.71
CA LYS A 135 -9.75 -13.60 -9.88
C LYS A 135 -8.26 -13.37 -9.56
N ARG A 136 -7.93 -12.22 -8.97
CA ARG A 136 -6.61 -11.95 -8.40
C ARG A 136 -6.54 -12.57 -7.00
N ALA A 137 -5.33 -12.77 -6.48
CA ALA A 137 -5.18 -13.06 -5.06
C ALA A 137 -5.81 -11.93 -4.22
N GLU A 138 -6.44 -12.27 -3.08
CA GLU A 138 -7.13 -11.30 -2.23
C GLU A 138 -6.23 -10.14 -1.82
N TYR A 139 -4.95 -10.38 -1.48
CA TYR A 139 -4.02 -9.30 -1.15
C TYR A 139 -3.82 -8.27 -2.29
N ALA A 140 -4.11 -8.66 -3.54
CA ALA A 140 -4.00 -7.85 -4.75
C ALA A 140 -5.37 -7.53 -5.38
N CYS A 141 -6.46 -7.77 -4.64
CA CYS A 141 -7.81 -7.47 -5.10
C CYS A 141 -7.98 -5.97 -5.39
N ILE A 142 -8.72 -5.67 -6.46
CA ILE A 142 -9.03 -4.31 -6.92
C ILE A 142 -10.53 -4.02 -6.90
N CYS A 143 -11.33 -4.92 -6.34
CA CYS A 143 -12.76 -4.72 -6.17
C CYS A 143 -13.04 -3.65 -5.12
N GLU A 144 -14.03 -2.81 -5.32
CA GLU A 144 -14.32 -1.66 -4.45
C GLU A 144 -14.80 -2.05 -3.04
N GLU A 145 -15.29 -3.29 -2.86
CA GLU A 145 -15.89 -3.76 -1.59
C GLU A 145 -14.89 -4.25 -0.52
N HIS A 146 -13.61 -4.43 -0.85
CA HIS A 146 -12.61 -4.92 0.11
C HIS A 146 -11.74 -3.81 0.71
N GLY A 147 -12.16 -2.55 0.61
CA GLY A 147 -11.38 -1.38 1.02
C GLY A 147 -11.52 -0.93 2.47
N GLU A 148 -12.49 -1.38 3.25
CA GLU A 148 -12.74 -0.83 4.60
C GLU A 148 -13.31 -1.85 5.58
N GLU A 149 -12.46 -2.72 6.13
CA GLU A 149 -12.66 -3.20 7.48
C GLU A 149 -11.43 -2.94 8.36
N ALA A 150 -11.12 -1.67 8.54
CA ALA A 150 -10.30 -1.23 9.66
C ALA A 150 -11.23 -1.08 10.88
N GLY A 151 -11.25 -2.10 11.72
CA GLY A 151 -12.09 -2.33 12.86
C GLY A 151 -12.52 -1.12 13.68
N GLU A 152 -13.80 -0.92 13.77
CA GLU A 152 -14.44 -0.25 14.88
C GLU A 152 -14.73 -1.29 16.00
N HIS A 153 -13.76 -1.48 16.89
CA HIS A 153 -14.03 -2.11 18.17
C HIS A 153 -14.65 -1.08 19.10
N LYS A 154 -15.99 -1.12 19.23
CA LYS A 154 -16.68 -0.52 20.37
C LYS A 154 -16.41 -1.34 21.62
N HIS A 155 -15.86 -0.68 22.64
CA HIS A 155 -16.00 -1.04 24.05
C HIS A 155 -17.16 -0.27 24.66
#